data_bc15daac354bdfe14d53281d24e3d61f
#
_entry.id   bc15daac354bdfe14d53281d24e3d61f
#
_cell.length_a   1.000
_cell.length_b   1.000
_cell.length_c   1.000
_cell.angle_alpha   90.00
_cell.angle_beta   90.00
_cell.angle_gamma   90.00
#
_symmetry.space_group_name_H-M   'P 1'
#
loop_
_entity.id
_entity.type
_entity.pdbx_description
1 polymer ?
#
loop_
_entity_poly.entity_id
_entity_poly.type
_entity_poly.pdbx_seq_one_letter_code
_entity_poly.pdbx_strand_id
1 'polypeptide(L)'
;MMGWQVEILNQTVMTEIQALPKDMQARFLRLGEWIGQVGLESLGAPYVKHLEGKLWELRLKGRDGIARALYVTATGKRLIVLRAFVKKTQKTPRAEIELALQRAKEIQ
;
A
#
# COMPACT_ATOMS: atom_id res chain seq x y z
N MET A 1 2.12 -23.97 3.60
CA MET A 1 2.07 -23.20 2.36
C MET A 1 2.32 -21.74 2.61
N MET A 2 3.18 -21.16 1.82
CA MET A 2 3.58 -19.76 2.00
C MET A 2 2.64 -18.84 1.23
N GLY A 3 1.81 -18.08 1.95
CA GLY A 3 0.99 -17.05 1.34
C GLY A 3 1.74 -15.73 1.27
N TRP A 4 1.07 -14.73 0.72
CA TRP A 4 1.62 -13.38 0.70
C TRP A 4 1.69 -12.81 2.12
N GLN A 5 2.70 -12.01 2.38
CA GLN A 5 2.84 -11.29 3.63
C GLN A 5 2.87 -9.80 3.35
N VAL A 6 2.06 -9.05 4.09
CA VAL A 6 2.06 -7.59 4.01
C VAL A 6 2.98 -7.08 5.12
N GLU A 7 4.00 -6.32 4.71
CA GLU A 7 4.99 -5.77 5.61
C GLU A 7 4.96 -4.25 5.51
N ILE A 8 5.36 -3.61 6.58
CA ILE A 8 5.47 -2.14 6.63
C ILE A 8 6.95 -1.84 6.75
N LEU A 9 7.46 -1.00 5.86
CA LEU A 9 8.90 -0.79 5.72
C LEU A 9 9.58 -0.46 7.04
N ASN A 10 9.02 0.50 7.79
CA ASN A 10 9.63 0.97 9.03
C ASN A 10 8.61 1.71 9.89
N GLN A 11 9.05 2.22 11.04
CA GLN A 11 8.17 2.92 11.97
C GLN A 11 7.58 4.20 11.37
N THR A 12 8.31 4.89 10.53
CA THR A 12 7.80 6.09 9.88
C THR A 12 6.55 5.76 9.06
N VAL A 13 6.60 4.70 8.27
CA VAL A 13 5.46 4.26 7.47
C VAL A 13 4.31 3.79 8.36
N MET A 14 4.63 3.08 9.45
CA MET A 14 3.61 2.66 10.40
C MET A 14 2.87 3.87 10.97
N THR A 15 3.58 4.93 11.31
CA THR A 15 2.98 6.15 11.81
C THR A 15 2.07 6.78 10.77
N GLU A 16 2.45 6.73 9.50
CA GLU A 16 1.61 7.25 8.41
C GLU A 16 0.30 6.47 8.32
N ILE A 17 0.37 5.15 8.45
CA ILE A 17 -0.83 4.32 8.42
C ILE A 17 -1.72 4.63 9.62
N GLN A 18 -1.13 4.79 10.80
CA GLN A 18 -1.89 5.09 12.01
C GLN A 18 -2.52 6.47 11.98
N ALA A 19 -2.01 7.36 11.13
CA ALA A 19 -2.57 8.70 10.96
C ALA A 19 -3.77 8.73 10.00
N LEU A 20 -4.04 7.63 9.31
CA LEU A 20 -5.19 7.55 8.42
C LEU A 20 -6.49 7.51 9.23
N PRO A 21 -7.62 7.95 8.64
CA PRO A 21 -8.92 7.75 9.27
C PRO A 21 -9.15 6.28 9.62
N LYS A 22 -9.88 6.03 10.69
CA LYS A 22 -10.05 4.67 11.22
C LYS A 22 -10.63 3.70 10.21
N ASP A 23 -11.60 4.14 9.41
CA ASP A 23 -12.22 3.26 8.41
C ASP A 23 -11.24 2.90 7.31
N MET A 24 -10.31 3.79 6.98
CA MET A 24 -9.28 3.50 5.99
C MET A 24 -8.23 2.56 6.56
N GLN A 25 -7.90 2.69 7.85
CA GLN A 25 -7.03 1.73 8.52
C GLN A 25 -7.66 0.34 8.52
N ALA A 26 -8.96 0.27 8.82
CA ALA A 26 -9.68 -1.00 8.80
C ALA A 26 -9.67 -1.62 7.41
N ARG A 27 -9.81 -0.79 6.38
CA ARG A 27 -9.74 -1.28 4.99
C ARG A 27 -8.36 -1.83 4.67
N PHE A 28 -7.31 -1.16 5.14
CA PHE A 28 -5.95 -1.64 4.94
C PHE A 28 -5.77 -3.03 5.55
N LEU A 29 -6.23 -3.22 6.79
CA LEU A 29 -6.12 -4.52 7.45
C LEU A 29 -6.91 -5.59 6.71
N ARG A 30 -8.12 -5.25 6.26
CA ARG A 30 -8.95 -6.21 5.53
C ARG A 30 -8.31 -6.63 4.21
N LEU A 31 -7.78 -5.68 3.45
CA LEU A 31 -7.10 -6.00 2.20
C LEU A 31 -5.84 -6.83 2.46
N GLY A 32 -5.12 -6.53 3.54
CA GLY A 32 -3.96 -7.31 3.93
C GLY A 32 -4.30 -8.75 4.23
N GLU A 33 -5.38 -8.97 4.97
CA GLU A 33 -5.86 -10.33 5.25
C GLU A 33 -6.26 -11.04 3.96
N TRP A 34 -6.97 -10.36 3.08
CA TRP A 34 -7.41 -10.92 1.81
C TRP A 34 -6.19 -11.32 0.97
N ILE A 35 -5.20 -10.43 0.87
CA ILE A 35 -3.97 -10.72 0.14
C ILE A 35 -3.28 -11.96 0.70
N GLY A 36 -3.24 -12.09 2.03
CA GLY A 36 -2.63 -13.24 2.67
C GLY A 36 -3.35 -14.54 2.38
N GLN A 37 -4.68 -14.50 2.26
CA GLN A 37 -5.48 -15.69 2.05
C GLN A 37 -5.56 -16.12 0.58
N VAL A 38 -5.81 -15.18 -0.32
CA VAL A 38 -6.08 -15.51 -1.72
C VAL A 38 -5.01 -15.02 -2.68
N GLY A 39 -4.02 -14.28 -2.19
CA GLY A 39 -2.92 -13.81 -3.00
C GLY A 39 -3.17 -12.43 -3.61
N LEU A 40 -2.08 -11.69 -3.80
CA LEU A 40 -2.15 -10.35 -4.39
C LEU A 40 -2.72 -10.42 -5.80
N GLU A 41 -2.43 -11.49 -6.51
CA GLU A 41 -2.89 -11.68 -7.89
C GLU A 41 -4.41 -11.69 -8.02
N SER A 42 -5.10 -12.02 -6.93
CA SER A 42 -6.56 -12.06 -6.93
C SER A 42 -7.18 -10.70 -6.74
N LEU A 43 -6.39 -9.70 -6.34
CA LEU A 43 -6.87 -8.34 -6.22
C LEU A 43 -6.59 -7.60 -7.52
N GLY A 44 -7.62 -7.03 -8.09
CA GLY A 44 -7.46 -6.18 -9.27
C GLY A 44 -8.05 -4.82 -8.99
N ALA A 45 -8.38 -4.08 -10.05
CA ALA A 45 -9.13 -2.85 -9.89
C ALA A 45 -10.45 -3.18 -9.19
N PRO A 46 -10.94 -2.31 -8.32
CA PRO A 46 -10.43 -0.98 -8.01
C PRO A 46 -9.42 -0.92 -6.86
N TYR A 47 -8.96 -2.07 -6.37
CA TYR A 47 -8.13 -2.11 -5.14
C TYR A 47 -6.67 -1.83 -5.38
N VAL A 48 -6.13 -2.17 -6.55
CA VAL A 48 -4.72 -1.96 -6.87
C VAL A 48 -4.57 -1.21 -8.17
N LYS A 49 -3.51 -0.42 -8.28
CA LYS A 49 -3.21 0.33 -9.49
C LYS A 49 -1.70 0.43 -9.65
N HIS A 50 -1.23 0.17 -10.85
CA HIS A 50 0.19 0.35 -11.18
C HIS A 50 0.50 1.84 -11.31
N LEU A 51 1.63 2.26 -10.76
CA LEU A 51 2.05 3.66 -10.83
C LEU A 51 3.24 3.83 -11.77
N GLU A 52 4.38 3.25 -11.42
CA GLU A 52 5.59 3.48 -12.18
C GLU A 52 6.61 2.38 -11.84
N GLY A 53 7.18 1.73 -12.86
CA GLY A 53 8.16 0.68 -12.63
C GLY A 53 7.60 -0.43 -11.76
N LYS A 54 8.22 -0.66 -10.61
CA LYS A 54 7.77 -1.68 -9.67
C LYS A 54 6.82 -1.14 -8.60
N LEU A 55 6.48 0.13 -8.68
CA LEU A 55 5.65 0.78 -7.66
C LEU A 55 4.17 0.68 -8.01
N TRP A 56 3.39 0.24 -7.04
CA TRP A 56 1.94 0.09 -7.13
C TRP A 56 1.27 0.80 -5.96
N GLU A 57 -0.03 0.97 -6.02
CA GLU A 57 -0.77 1.51 -4.89
C GLU A 57 -1.97 0.64 -4.55
N LEU A 58 -2.22 0.50 -3.24
CA LEU A 58 -3.47 -0.03 -2.72
C LEU A 58 -4.39 1.14 -2.46
N ARG A 59 -5.64 1.02 -2.89
CA ARG A 59 -6.65 2.07 -2.71
C ARG A 59 -7.52 1.70 -1.52
N LEU A 60 -7.55 2.59 -0.54
CA LEU A 60 -8.24 2.35 0.73
C LEU A 60 -9.43 3.30 0.82
N LYS A 61 -10.55 2.87 0.25
CA LYS A 61 -11.75 3.69 0.21
C LYS A 61 -12.36 3.78 1.61
N GLY A 62 -12.67 5.00 2.03
CA GLY A 62 -13.35 5.25 3.29
C GLY A 62 -14.54 6.16 3.06
N ARG A 63 -15.20 6.55 4.16
CA ARG A 63 -16.37 7.40 4.10
C ARG A 63 -16.07 8.74 3.42
N ASP A 64 -14.96 9.36 3.80
CA ASP A 64 -14.66 10.73 3.42
C ASP A 64 -13.53 10.84 2.40
N GLY A 65 -13.29 9.79 1.64
CA GLY A 65 -12.27 9.85 0.62
C GLY A 65 -11.58 8.53 0.41
N ILE A 66 -10.42 8.59 -0.20
CA ILE A 66 -9.62 7.40 -0.50
C ILE A 66 -8.18 7.64 -0.08
N ALA A 67 -7.68 6.77 0.80
CA ALA A 67 -6.26 6.77 1.11
C ALA A 67 -5.52 5.90 0.10
N ARG A 68 -4.22 6.06 0.03
CA ARG A 68 -3.34 5.28 -0.83
C ARG A 68 -2.21 4.71 0.00
N ALA A 69 -1.93 3.43 -0.19
CA ALA A 69 -0.74 2.80 0.38
C ALA A 69 0.15 2.38 -0.79
N LEU A 70 1.27 3.05 -0.96
CA LEU A 70 2.19 2.77 -2.06
C LEU A 70 3.10 1.62 -1.65
N TYR A 71 3.30 0.66 -2.54
CA TYR A 71 4.02 -0.56 -2.20
C TYR A 71 4.81 -1.10 -3.38
N VAL A 72 5.78 -1.96 -3.05
CA VAL A 72 6.47 -2.80 -4.01
C VAL A 72 6.39 -4.23 -3.50
N THR A 73 6.66 -5.19 -4.37
CA THR A 73 6.74 -6.59 -3.96
C THR A 73 8.20 -7.02 -3.97
N ALA A 74 8.51 -7.99 -3.13
CA ALA A 74 9.85 -8.55 -3.03
C ALA A 74 9.78 -10.07 -3.06
N THR A 75 10.94 -10.69 -3.25
CA THR A 75 11.07 -12.14 -3.31
C THR A 75 10.46 -12.79 -2.08
N GLY A 76 9.75 -13.89 -2.27
CA GLY A 76 9.09 -14.61 -1.18
C GLY A 76 7.68 -14.14 -0.91
N LYS A 77 7.04 -13.54 -1.90
CA LYS A 77 5.66 -13.06 -1.81
C LYS A 77 5.51 -12.03 -0.69
N ARG A 78 6.37 -11.04 -0.69
CA ARG A 78 6.33 -9.95 0.29
C ARG A 78 5.78 -8.69 -0.38
N LEU A 79 4.76 -8.09 0.20
CA LEU A 79 4.24 -6.79 -0.20
C LEU A 79 4.70 -5.80 0.84
N ILE A 80 5.52 -4.83 0.45
CA ILE A 80 6.15 -3.91 1.40
C ILE A 80 5.58 -2.51 1.19
N VAL A 81 4.87 -2.01 2.21
CA VAL A 81 4.27 -0.68 2.16
C VAL A 81 5.34 0.37 2.42
N LEU A 82 5.42 1.36 1.54
CA LEU A 82 6.46 2.38 1.55
C LEU A 82 5.95 3.76 1.96
N ARG A 83 4.67 4.04 1.74
CA ARG A 83 4.10 5.35 2.01
C ARG A 83 2.58 5.22 2.10
N ALA A 84 1.95 5.87 3.08
CA ALA A 84 0.50 5.88 3.20
C ALA A 84 0.02 7.31 3.45
N PHE A 85 -1.05 7.72 2.76
CA PHE A 85 -1.58 9.08 2.87
C PHE A 85 -3.01 9.14 2.35
N VAL A 86 -3.76 10.17 2.78
CA VAL A 86 -5.08 10.44 2.22
C VAL A 86 -4.89 11.31 1.00
N LYS A 87 -5.50 10.93 -0.11
CA LYS A 87 -5.35 11.63 -1.36
C LYS A 87 -6.62 12.38 -1.69
N LYS A 88 -6.48 13.64 -2.06
CA LYS A 88 -7.61 14.50 -2.39
C LYS A 88 -7.83 14.67 -3.88
N THR A 89 -6.92 14.17 -4.71
CA THR A 89 -7.00 14.27 -6.16
C THR A 89 -7.03 12.89 -6.78
N GLN A 90 -7.45 12.81 -8.06
CA GLN A 90 -7.51 11.53 -8.76
C GLN A 90 -6.13 10.93 -8.97
N LYS A 91 -5.18 11.75 -9.33
CA LYS A 91 -3.85 11.31 -9.69
C LYS A 91 -2.91 11.35 -8.51
N THR A 92 -2.10 10.30 -8.34
CA THR A 92 -1.12 10.27 -7.26
C THR A 92 -0.03 11.31 -7.52
N PRO A 93 0.20 12.25 -6.57
CA PRO A 93 1.18 13.31 -6.76
C PRO A 93 2.58 12.74 -7.00
N ARG A 94 3.33 13.41 -7.88
CA ARG A 94 4.69 12.99 -8.20
C ARG A 94 5.59 12.94 -6.97
N ALA A 95 5.41 13.87 -6.05
CA ALA A 95 6.21 13.90 -4.82
C ALA A 95 6.02 12.63 -3.99
N GLU A 96 4.81 12.09 -3.95
CA GLU A 96 4.56 10.86 -3.20
C GLU A 96 5.20 9.65 -3.88
N ILE A 97 5.16 9.63 -5.21
CA ILE A 97 5.80 8.55 -5.96
C ILE A 97 7.31 8.58 -5.73
N GLU A 98 7.91 9.77 -5.78
CA GLU A 98 9.36 9.91 -5.59
C GLU A 98 9.77 9.53 -4.18
N LEU A 99 8.98 9.91 -3.18
CA LEU A 99 9.26 9.53 -1.79
C LEU A 99 9.22 8.01 -1.64
N ALA A 100 8.20 7.36 -2.21
CA ALA A 100 8.09 5.91 -2.13
C ALA A 100 9.27 5.21 -2.82
N LEU A 101 9.65 5.69 -4.01
CA LEU A 101 10.78 5.12 -4.73
C LEU A 101 12.08 5.28 -3.94
N GLN A 102 12.25 6.43 -3.27
CA GLN A 102 13.42 6.67 -2.43
C GLN A 102 13.46 5.68 -1.27
N ARG A 103 12.30 5.48 -0.63
CA ARG A 103 12.21 4.54 0.48
C ARG A 103 12.42 3.09 0.05
N ALA A 104 12.04 2.75 -1.19
CA ALA A 104 12.23 1.39 -1.70
C ALA A 104 13.70 0.98 -1.70
N LYS A 105 14.62 1.94 -1.74
CA LYS A 105 16.05 1.65 -1.73
C LYS A 105 16.51 1.05 -0.42
N GLU A 106 15.70 1.15 0.65
CA GLU A 106 16.03 0.56 1.95
C GLU A 106 15.74 -0.94 2.02
N ILE A 107 15.04 -1.47 1.04
CA ILE A 107 14.67 -2.88 1.04
C ILE A 107 15.88 -3.74 0.67
N GLN A 108 16.09 -4.78 1.44
CA GLN A 108 17.17 -5.73 1.22
C GLN A 108 16.65 -7.06 0.71
#